data_3ad23e027a61136b03ccc331e20e28cd
#
_entry.id   3ad23e027a61136b03ccc331e20e28cd
#
_cell.length_a   1.000
_cell.length_b   1.000
_cell.length_c   1.000
_cell.angle_alpha   90.00
_cell.angle_beta   90.00
_cell.angle_gamma   90.00
#
_symmetry.space_group_name_H-M   'P 1'
#
loop_
_entity.id
_entity.type
_entity.pdbx_description
1 polymer ?
#
loop_
_entity_poly.entity_id
_entity_poly.type
_entity_poly.pdbx_seq_one_letter_code
_entity_poly.pdbx_strand_id
1 'polypeptide(L)'
;MQPVYQEYIRFLNDNGCDTTWFRENTHWIDNNLIKAFLPNGKIVSLYKLYVNDALEVSLEKHKSNPGDVQFETWAQTIQRMQPHIEEIEAASIAKMKSFCVTQDRMIVNLNSTGKDSMVVTALATKAGLQFETYFNVTTLDVAESNKMANKLGLKKIFPERKYGGFYQYIQAARDQQMIPSRLNRFCCQYFKERPTIAFFREDSKILFLMGMRNQESQRRSTYEDVWKNDKWGSRDWIALLPIREWTEFDVWLYILAYNLEINPKYKYGYDRVGCGIACPNYTKYTWVLDKYWYPKMYNRWRRILRDDFIKSNKWLIMNCTINEYITKAWSGGVFRSTPTDAVIHEFAEYSGLQIDVAKRYFNRYCANGCLDTRRNPKRIKSKEVLAMNMKMFGRATDHFLCKKCLMKELGWDDAQWKSHVRGFKLQGCSLF
;
A
#
# COMPACT_ATOMS: atom_id res chain seq x y z
N MET A 1 -5.20 -16.94 7.06
CA MET A 1 -3.92 -17.69 7.13
C MET A 1 -3.48 -18.04 5.71
N GLN A 2 -2.17 -17.98 5.43
CA GLN A 2 -1.59 -18.39 4.13
C GLN A 2 -0.47 -19.43 4.35
N PRO A 3 -0.16 -20.28 3.36
CA PRO A 3 0.91 -21.27 3.44
C PRO A 3 2.29 -20.62 3.60
N VAL A 4 3.18 -21.28 4.34
CA VAL A 4 4.59 -20.90 4.50
C VAL A 4 5.46 -21.73 3.55
N TYR A 5 6.00 -21.10 2.53
CA TYR A 5 6.80 -21.75 1.49
C TYR A 5 8.30 -21.72 1.80
N GLN A 6 9.06 -22.59 1.14
CA GLN A 6 10.51 -22.72 1.32
C GLN A 6 11.27 -21.40 1.01
N GLU A 7 10.81 -20.64 0.02
CA GLU A 7 11.43 -19.35 -0.32
C GLU A 7 11.34 -18.37 0.84
N TYR A 8 10.18 -18.36 1.53
CA TYR A 8 10.00 -17.50 2.70
C TYR A 8 10.90 -17.94 3.87
N ILE A 9 11.08 -19.24 4.07
CA ILE A 9 11.98 -19.77 5.10
C ILE A 9 13.44 -19.39 4.81
N ARG A 10 13.86 -19.46 3.54
CA ARG A 10 15.18 -18.98 3.13
C ARG A 10 15.37 -17.51 3.48
N PHE A 11 14.35 -16.66 3.18
CA PHE A 11 14.40 -15.26 3.58
C PHE A 11 14.58 -15.09 5.09
N LEU A 12 13.85 -15.83 5.93
CA LEU A 12 13.98 -15.78 7.39
C LEU A 12 15.38 -16.18 7.84
N ASN A 13 15.91 -17.29 7.28
CA ASN A 13 17.24 -17.79 7.59
C ASN A 13 18.34 -16.80 7.20
N ASP A 14 18.26 -16.22 6.00
CA ASP A 14 19.23 -15.23 5.51
C ASP A 14 19.18 -13.90 6.33
N ASN A 15 18.11 -13.68 7.07
CA ASN A 15 17.98 -12.59 8.04
C ASN A 15 18.29 -13.00 9.50
N GLY A 16 18.95 -14.15 9.70
CA GLY A 16 19.44 -14.61 10.99
C GLY A 16 18.40 -15.24 11.92
N CYS A 17 17.20 -15.56 11.41
CA CYS A 17 16.21 -16.28 12.19
C CYS A 17 16.52 -17.79 12.25
N ASP A 18 16.33 -18.41 13.43
CA ASP A 18 16.34 -19.87 13.51
C ASP A 18 15.12 -20.46 12.78
N THR A 19 15.38 -21.29 11.79
CA THR A 19 14.36 -21.94 10.96
C THR A 19 14.42 -23.46 11.03
N THR A 20 15.15 -24.05 11.97
CA THR A 20 15.30 -25.50 12.16
C THR A 20 14.01 -26.24 12.47
N TRP A 21 13.01 -25.51 12.98
CA TRP A 21 11.66 -25.98 13.28
C TRP A 21 10.79 -26.22 12.05
N PHE A 22 11.17 -25.66 10.90
CA PHE A 22 10.33 -25.74 9.70
C PHE A 22 10.22 -27.17 9.17
N ARG A 23 9.00 -27.53 8.79
CA ARG A 23 8.70 -28.76 8.06
C ARG A 23 7.87 -28.36 6.84
N GLU A 24 8.29 -28.80 5.69
CA GLU A 24 7.65 -28.45 4.41
C GLU A 24 6.18 -28.88 4.39
N ASN A 25 5.34 -28.06 3.78
CA ASN A 25 3.89 -28.28 3.63
C ASN A 25 3.10 -28.46 4.94
N THR A 26 3.56 -27.88 6.05
CA THR A 26 2.86 -27.98 7.36
C THR A 26 2.49 -26.63 7.98
N HIS A 27 3.21 -25.57 7.64
CA HIS A 27 3.12 -24.31 8.36
C HIS A 27 2.27 -23.28 7.62
N TRP A 28 1.64 -22.41 8.40
CA TRP A 28 0.79 -21.32 7.96
C TRP A 28 1.24 -20.03 8.63
N ILE A 29 1.07 -18.90 7.98
CA ILE A 29 1.25 -17.59 8.57
C ILE A 29 -0.07 -16.83 8.60
N ASP A 30 -0.37 -16.20 9.73
CA ASP A 30 -1.54 -15.37 9.96
C ASP A 30 -1.10 -14.08 10.60
N ASN A 31 -1.14 -12.99 9.83
CA ASN A 31 -0.49 -11.72 10.21
C ASN A 31 1.01 -11.92 10.49
N ASN A 32 1.39 -11.88 11.75
CA ASN A 32 2.77 -12.08 12.19
C ASN A 32 2.98 -13.37 13.02
N LEU A 33 2.01 -14.28 13.03
CA LEU A 33 2.06 -15.54 13.77
C LEU A 33 2.28 -16.71 12.80
N ILE A 34 3.33 -17.47 13.00
CA ILE A 34 3.52 -18.76 12.36
C ILE A 34 2.74 -19.81 13.15
N LYS A 35 1.88 -20.54 12.47
CA LYS A 35 0.92 -21.50 13.04
C LYS A 35 1.06 -22.85 12.38
N ALA A 36 0.54 -23.88 13.03
CA ALA A 36 0.34 -25.20 12.46
C ALA A 36 -0.93 -25.85 13.03
N PHE A 37 -1.41 -26.89 12.36
CA PHE A 37 -2.47 -27.75 12.89
C PHE A 37 -1.87 -28.98 13.57
N LEU A 38 -2.36 -29.31 14.74
CA LEU A 38 -2.13 -30.60 15.38
C LEU A 38 -2.97 -31.69 14.69
N PRO A 39 -2.63 -32.98 14.83
CA PRO A 39 -3.37 -34.08 14.20
C PRO A 39 -4.86 -34.15 14.56
N ASN A 40 -5.29 -33.50 15.65
CA ASN A 40 -6.69 -33.38 16.05
C ASN A 40 -7.40 -32.14 15.44
N GLY A 41 -6.76 -31.45 14.49
CA GLY A 41 -7.28 -30.25 13.82
C GLY A 41 -7.18 -28.97 14.64
N LYS A 42 -6.62 -28.99 15.85
CA LYS A 42 -6.44 -27.77 16.67
C LYS A 42 -5.31 -26.92 16.14
N ILE A 43 -5.54 -25.61 15.97
CA ILE A 43 -4.52 -24.64 15.56
C ILE A 43 -3.66 -24.24 16.77
N VAL A 44 -2.36 -24.23 16.59
CA VAL A 44 -1.39 -23.72 17.57
C VAL A 44 -0.51 -22.64 16.94
N SER A 45 -0.13 -21.63 17.74
CA SER A 45 0.84 -20.61 17.34
C SER A 45 2.23 -21.05 17.78
N LEU A 46 3.18 -21.05 16.85
CA LEU A 46 4.52 -21.57 17.06
C LEU A 46 5.53 -20.46 17.31
N TYR A 47 5.51 -19.45 16.46
CA TYR A 47 6.43 -18.31 16.51
C TYR A 47 5.71 -17.02 16.18
N LYS A 48 6.23 -15.92 16.70
CA LYS A 48 5.80 -14.58 16.39
C LYS A 48 6.92 -13.81 15.71
N LEU A 49 6.60 -13.24 14.57
CA LEU A 49 7.49 -12.43 13.77
C LEU A 49 7.45 -10.98 14.24
N TYR A 50 8.62 -10.36 14.36
CA TYR A 50 8.78 -8.94 14.65
C TYR A 50 9.64 -8.27 13.60
N VAL A 51 9.37 -6.98 13.37
CA VAL A 51 10.21 -6.10 12.55
C VAL A 51 10.44 -4.83 13.35
N ASN A 52 11.70 -4.54 13.66
CA ASN A 52 12.09 -3.34 14.38
C ASN A 52 12.15 -2.10 13.47
N ASP A 53 12.53 -0.94 14.04
CA ASP A 53 12.64 0.31 13.28
C ASP A 53 13.85 0.36 12.34
N ALA A 54 14.85 -0.50 12.57
CA ALA A 54 16.00 -0.71 11.67
C ALA A 54 15.67 -1.64 10.48
N LEU A 55 14.43 -2.13 10.39
CA LEU A 55 13.99 -3.12 9.41
C LEU A 55 14.74 -4.46 9.54
N GLU A 56 15.01 -4.86 10.76
CA GLU A 56 15.55 -6.19 11.08
C GLU A 56 14.41 -7.10 11.53
N VAL A 57 14.49 -8.36 11.12
CA VAL A 57 13.49 -9.39 11.38
C VAL A 57 13.95 -10.27 12.52
N SER A 58 13.06 -10.61 13.42
CA SER A 58 13.29 -11.61 14.44
C SER A 58 12.08 -12.52 14.65
N LEU A 59 12.32 -13.75 15.09
CA LEU A 59 11.30 -14.72 15.47
C LEU A 59 11.41 -15.01 16.95
N GLU A 60 10.29 -14.88 17.66
CA GLU A 60 10.19 -15.29 19.07
C GLU A 60 9.29 -16.51 19.19
N LYS A 61 9.72 -17.50 19.99
CA LYS A 61 8.91 -18.67 20.29
C LYS A 61 7.62 -18.25 20.99
N HIS A 62 6.47 -18.65 20.47
CA HIS A 62 5.18 -18.32 21.08
C HIS A 62 4.92 -19.19 22.31
N LYS A 63 4.27 -18.64 23.34
CA LYS A 63 3.98 -19.34 24.60
C LYS A 63 3.14 -20.62 24.43
N SER A 64 2.33 -20.71 23.36
CA SER A 64 1.53 -21.90 23.04
C SER A 64 2.23 -22.87 22.10
N ASN A 65 3.53 -22.69 21.82
CA ASN A 65 4.30 -23.61 21.00
C ASN A 65 4.47 -24.95 21.75
N PRO A 66 3.95 -26.06 21.23
CA PRO A 66 3.97 -27.35 21.92
C PRO A 66 5.35 -28.05 21.90
N GLY A 67 6.34 -27.45 21.23
CA GLY A 67 7.65 -28.08 21.04
C GLY A 67 7.70 -28.96 19.80
N ASP A 68 8.51 -30.00 19.88
CA ASP A 68 8.73 -30.95 18.76
C ASP A 68 7.60 -32.01 18.77
N VAL A 69 6.51 -31.66 18.10
CA VAL A 69 5.36 -32.56 17.90
C VAL A 69 5.03 -32.68 16.41
N GLN A 70 4.30 -33.73 16.07
CA GLN A 70 3.84 -33.88 14.69
C GLN A 70 2.72 -32.87 14.38
N PHE A 71 2.78 -32.24 13.22
CA PHE A 71 1.76 -31.35 12.69
C PHE A 71 1.07 -31.96 11.48
N GLU A 72 -0.19 -31.55 11.22
CA GLU A 72 -0.85 -31.88 9.95
C GLU A 72 -0.08 -31.24 8.77
N THR A 73 0.07 -32.02 7.72
CA THR A 73 0.47 -31.48 6.41
C THR A 73 -0.68 -30.73 5.76
N TRP A 74 -0.39 -29.86 4.78
CA TRP A 74 -1.43 -29.20 4.00
C TRP A 74 -2.39 -30.21 3.34
N ALA A 75 -1.88 -31.36 2.86
CA ALA A 75 -2.69 -32.41 2.26
C ALA A 75 -3.69 -32.98 3.28
N GLN A 76 -3.25 -33.26 4.52
CA GLN A 76 -4.14 -33.73 5.60
C GLN A 76 -5.16 -32.66 5.99
N THR A 77 -4.74 -31.39 6.08
CA THR A 77 -5.66 -30.28 6.33
C THR A 77 -6.72 -30.17 5.23
N ILE A 78 -6.33 -30.27 3.95
CA ILE A 78 -7.25 -30.26 2.82
C ILE A 78 -8.22 -31.45 2.90
N GLN A 79 -7.72 -32.65 3.14
CA GLN A 79 -8.55 -33.85 3.27
C GLN A 79 -9.60 -33.68 4.36
N ARG A 80 -9.21 -33.14 5.52
CA ARG A 80 -10.14 -32.87 6.64
C ARG A 80 -11.15 -31.79 6.30
N MET A 81 -10.77 -30.79 5.52
CA MET A 81 -11.60 -29.64 5.15
C MET A 81 -12.35 -29.82 3.81
N GLN A 82 -12.20 -31.00 3.16
CA GLN A 82 -12.78 -31.26 1.86
C GLN A 82 -14.29 -30.99 1.77
N PRO A 83 -15.15 -31.44 2.73
CA PRO A 83 -16.57 -31.15 2.68
C PRO A 83 -16.89 -29.64 2.71
N HIS A 84 -16.14 -28.87 3.52
CA HIS A 84 -16.28 -27.41 3.57
C HIS A 84 -15.86 -26.75 2.25
N ILE A 85 -14.74 -27.21 1.64
CA ILE A 85 -14.27 -26.69 0.35
C ILE A 85 -15.33 -26.92 -0.74
N GLU A 86 -15.92 -28.10 -0.79
CA GLU A 86 -16.99 -28.45 -1.75
C GLU A 86 -18.27 -27.63 -1.52
N GLU A 87 -18.66 -27.40 -0.29
CA GLU A 87 -19.81 -26.58 0.08
C GLU A 87 -19.65 -25.13 -0.41
N ILE A 88 -18.51 -24.47 -0.08
CA ILE A 88 -18.28 -23.08 -0.45
C ILE A 88 -18.07 -22.92 -1.97
N GLU A 89 -17.47 -23.91 -2.64
CA GLU A 89 -17.36 -23.98 -4.09
C GLU A 89 -18.73 -24.05 -4.74
N ALA A 90 -19.56 -25.02 -4.32
CA ALA A 90 -20.91 -25.22 -4.86
C ALA A 90 -21.77 -23.98 -4.68
N ALA A 91 -21.73 -23.35 -3.50
CA ALA A 91 -22.46 -22.11 -3.21
C ALA A 91 -22.02 -20.97 -4.14
N SER A 92 -20.72 -20.80 -4.35
CA SER A 92 -20.17 -19.76 -5.22
C SER A 92 -20.51 -20.00 -6.69
N ILE A 93 -20.42 -21.25 -7.17
CA ILE A 93 -20.81 -21.64 -8.52
C ILE A 93 -22.32 -21.42 -8.75
N ALA A 94 -23.17 -21.83 -7.79
CA ALA A 94 -24.59 -21.62 -7.86
C ALA A 94 -24.95 -20.12 -7.93
N LYS A 95 -24.32 -19.29 -7.09
CA LYS A 95 -24.46 -17.84 -7.11
C LYS A 95 -24.06 -17.25 -8.49
N MET A 96 -22.93 -17.67 -9.05
CA MET A 96 -22.49 -17.23 -10.37
C MET A 96 -23.48 -17.64 -11.47
N LYS A 97 -23.90 -18.91 -11.50
CA LYS A 97 -24.83 -19.41 -12.50
C LYS A 97 -26.18 -18.69 -12.45
N SER A 98 -26.79 -18.63 -11.27
CA SER A 98 -28.11 -18.01 -11.10
C SER A 98 -28.12 -16.54 -11.46
N PHE A 99 -27.05 -15.81 -11.13
CA PHE A 99 -26.98 -14.37 -11.39
C PHE A 99 -26.54 -14.07 -12.84
N CYS A 100 -25.46 -14.69 -13.34
CA CYS A 100 -24.89 -14.34 -14.64
C CYS A 100 -25.79 -14.71 -15.81
N VAL A 101 -26.52 -15.83 -15.74
CA VAL A 101 -27.42 -16.28 -16.84
C VAL A 101 -28.60 -15.33 -17.04
N THR A 102 -29.03 -14.64 -16.00
CA THR A 102 -30.15 -13.68 -16.07
C THR A 102 -29.75 -12.31 -16.60
N GLN A 103 -28.43 -12.07 -16.80
CA GLN A 103 -27.91 -10.77 -17.19
C GLN A 103 -27.58 -10.74 -18.70
N ASP A 104 -28.16 -9.79 -19.43
CA ASP A 104 -27.72 -9.43 -20.80
C ASP A 104 -26.50 -8.48 -20.70
N ARG A 105 -25.36 -9.03 -20.26
CA ARG A 105 -24.12 -8.29 -19.99
C ARG A 105 -22.88 -9.06 -20.40
N MET A 106 -21.89 -8.34 -20.91
CA MET A 106 -20.55 -8.91 -21.08
C MET A 106 -19.95 -9.21 -19.70
N ILE A 107 -19.55 -10.46 -19.49
CA ILE A 107 -18.91 -10.87 -18.25
C ILE A 107 -17.40 -10.63 -18.35
N VAL A 108 -16.88 -9.85 -17.43
CA VAL A 108 -15.45 -9.47 -17.37
C VAL A 108 -14.87 -9.84 -16.01
N ASN A 109 -13.80 -10.63 -16.02
CA ASN A 109 -13.00 -10.89 -14.83
C ASN A 109 -11.74 -10.02 -14.84
N LEU A 110 -11.62 -9.13 -13.84
CA LEU A 110 -10.41 -8.35 -13.62
C LEU A 110 -9.42 -9.14 -12.76
N ASN A 111 -8.51 -9.87 -13.42
CA ASN A 111 -7.55 -10.72 -12.76
C ASN A 111 -6.23 -9.98 -12.49
N SER A 112 -5.94 -9.70 -11.23
CA SER A 112 -4.71 -9.03 -10.78
C SER A 112 -3.53 -9.99 -10.58
N THR A 113 -3.64 -11.25 -10.96
CA THR A 113 -2.75 -12.36 -10.60
C THR A 113 -2.66 -12.63 -9.09
N GLY A 114 -3.56 -12.04 -8.31
CA GLY A 114 -3.69 -12.27 -6.88
C GLY A 114 -4.53 -13.53 -6.59
N LYS A 115 -4.32 -14.16 -5.43
CA LYS A 115 -5.00 -15.40 -5.01
C LYS A 115 -6.51 -15.36 -5.19
N ASP A 116 -7.13 -14.27 -4.77
CA ASP A 116 -8.59 -14.13 -4.79
C ASP A 116 -9.12 -14.06 -6.23
N SER A 117 -8.45 -13.33 -7.13
CA SER A 117 -8.83 -13.26 -8.54
C SER A 117 -8.58 -14.57 -9.30
N MET A 118 -7.57 -15.35 -8.89
CA MET A 118 -7.32 -16.69 -9.43
C MET A 118 -8.44 -17.67 -9.07
N VAL A 119 -8.89 -17.64 -7.82
CA VAL A 119 -10.03 -18.46 -7.36
C VAL A 119 -11.30 -18.09 -8.11
N VAL A 120 -11.60 -16.79 -8.26
CA VAL A 120 -12.77 -16.34 -9.04
C VAL A 120 -12.70 -16.82 -10.49
N THR A 121 -11.52 -16.75 -11.12
CA THR A 121 -11.33 -17.29 -12.48
C THR A 121 -11.63 -18.79 -12.55
N ALA A 122 -11.12 -19.58 -11.60
CA ALA A 122 -11.36 -21.02 -11.55
C ALA A 122 -12.84 -21.37 -11.34
N LEU A 123 -13.51 -20.65 -10.42
CA LEU A 123 -14.95 -20.83 -10.15
C LEU A 123 -15.80 -20.46 -11.39
N ALA A 124 -15.49 -19.36 -12.08
CA ALA A 124 -16.20 -18.94 -13.28
C ALA A 124 -16.05 -19.96 -14.41
N THR A 125 -14.85 -20.54 -14.56
CA THR A 125 -14.60 -21.63 -15.50
C THR A 125 -15.40 -22.89 -15.18
N LYS A 126 -15.39 -23.32 -13.90
CA LYS A 126 -16.20 -24.45 -13.43
C LYS A 126 -17.71 -24.19 -13.54
N ALA A 127 -18.14 -22.95 -13.40
CA ALA A 127 -19.53 -22.56 -13.61
C ALA A 127 -19.95 -22.60 -15.09
N GLY A 128 -19.01 -22.80 -16.03
CA GLY A 128 -19.27 -22.82 -17.46
C GLY A 128 -19.62 -21.45 -18.04
N LEU A 129 -19.21 -20.35 -17.38
CA LEU A 129 -19.48 -19.00 -17.86
C LEU A 129 -18.59 -18.65 -19.05
N GLN A 130 -19.15 -17.90 -20.00
CA GLN A 130 -18.38 -17.25 -21.07
C GLN A 130 -17.96 -15.87 -20.56
N PHE A 131 -16.65 -15.64 -20.37
CA PHE A 131 -16.12 -14.38 -19.84
C PHE A 131 -14.78 -14.02 -20.43
N GLU A 132 -14.46 -12.75 -20.39
CA GLU A 132 -13.13 -12.24 -20.76
C GLU A 132 -12.30 -11.87 -19.52
N THR A 133 -11.00 -12.12 -19.58
CA THR A 133 -10.11 -11.86 -18.44
C THR A 133 -9.09 -10.78 -18.78
N TYR A 134 -9.01 -9.77 -17.93
CA TYR A 134 -8.13 -8.62 -18.13
C TYR A 134 -7.21 -8.40 -16.93
N PHE A 135 -5.97 -7.97 -17.23
CA PHE A 135 -4.97 -7.54 -16.26
C PHE A 135 -4.67 -6.04 -16.43
N ASN A 136 -4.85 -5.27 -15.36
CA ASN A 136 -4.47 -3.85 -15.34
C ASN A 136 -2.97 -3.70 -15.14
N VAL A 137 -2.26 -3.24 -16.16
CA VAL A 137 -0.82 -2.92 -16.10
C VAL A 137 -0.65 -1.59 -15.38
N THR A 138 -0.10 -1.61 -14.17
CA THR A 138 0.05 -0.39 -13.37
C THR A 138 1.39 0.32 -13.60
N THR A 139 2.30 -0.26 -14.37
CA THR A 139 3.69 0.17 -14.55
C THR A 139 4.54 0.17 -13.27
N LEU A 140 3.95 -0.29 -12.17
CA LEU A 140 4.58 -0.57 -10.87
C LEU A 140 4.74 -2.05 -10.63
N ASP A 141 4.08 -2.87 -11.46
CA ASP A 141 4.00 -4.31 -11.28
C ASP A 141 5.39 -4.93 -11.31
N VAL A 142 5.60 -5.86 -10.39
CA VAL A 142 6.82 -6.68 -10.40
C VAL A 142 6.82 -7.64 -11.59
N ALA A 143 8.00 -8.11 -11.97
CA ALA A 143 8.16 -8.97 -13.15
C ALA A 143 7.30 -10.24 -13.08
N GLU A 144 7.15 -10.82 -11.89
CA GLU A 144 6.36 -12.02 -11.63
C GLU A 144 4.90 -11.85 -12.04
N SER A 145 4.29 -10.70 -11.68
CA SER A 145 2.89 -10.42 -12.04
C SER A 145 2.71 -10.30 -13.55
N ASN A 146 3.62 -9.63 -14.23
CA ASN A 146 3.58 -9.50 -15.69
C ASN A 146 3.82 -10.85 -16.40
N LYS A 147 4.78 -11.67 -15.91
CA LYS A 147 5.06 -13.00 -16.43
C LYS A 147 3.84 -13.92 -16.27
N MET A 148 3.23 -13.90 -15.09
CA MET A 148 2.03 -14.69 -14.81
C MET A 148 0.84 -14.24 -15.67
N ALA A 149 0.61 -12.93 -15.81
CA ALA A 149 -0.45 -12.42 -16.70
C ALA A 149 -0.24 -12.87 -18.15
N ASN A 150 1.01 -12.87 -18.65
CA ASN A 150 1.34 -13.38 -19.98
C ASN A 150 1.08 -14.88 -20.09
N LYS A 151 1.55 -15.68 -19.12
CA LYS A 151 1.35 -17.14 -19.08
C LYS A 151 -0.13 -17.53 -19.10
N LEU A 152 -0.95 -16.76 -18.39
CA LEU A 152 -2.40 -16.97 -18.33
C LEU A 152 -3.15 -16.39 -19.54
N GLY A 153 -2.46 -15.78 -20.50
CA GLY A 153 -3.08 -15.18 -21.68
C GLY A 153 -4.01 -14.01 -21.38
N LEU A 154 -3.80 -13.29 -20.26
CA LEU A 154 -4.69 -12.21 -19.86
C LEU A 154 -4.60 -11.03 -20.83
N LYS A 155 -5.75 -10.51 -21.28
CA LYS A 155 -5.80 -9.25 -22.03
C LYS A 155 -5.32 -8.11 -21.13
N LYS A 156 -4.55 -7.16 -21.68
CA LYS A 156 -3.94 -6.08 -20.88
C LYS A 156 -4.66 -4.76 -21.06
N ILE A 157 -4.93 -4.09 -19.95
CA ILE A 157 -5.38 -2.71 -19.91
C ILE A 157 -4.21 -1.84 -19.46
N PHE A 158 -3.81 -0.88 -20.29
CA PHE A 158 -2.68 0.02 -20.02
C PHE A 158 -3.15 1.38 -19.52
N PRO A 159 -2.34 2.07 -18.70
CA PRO A 159 -2.62 3.45 -18.33
C PRO A 159 -2.63 4.36 -19.55
N GLU A 160 -3.35 5.49 -19.46
CA GLU A 160 -3.40 6.47 -20.51
C GLU A 160 -1.98 7.01 -20.83
N ARG A 161 -1.64 7.09 -22.11
CA ARG A 161 -0.28 7.51 -22.56
C ARG A 161 0.18 8.85 -22.01
N LYS A 162 -0.75 9.78 -21.73
CA LYS A 162 -0.44 11.10 -21.17
C LYS A 162 0.22 11.04 -19.79
N TYR A 163 0.01 9.95 -19.02
CA TYR A 163 0.63 9.77 -17.70
C TYR A 163 2.01 9.11 -17.79
N GLY A 164 2.35 8.49 -18.92
CA GLY A 164 3.54 7.66 -19.04
C GLY A 164 3.50 6.48 -18.06
N GLY A 165 4.67 6.11 -17.54
CA GLY A 165 4.78 5.17 -16.42
C GLY A 165 4.72 5.90 -15.07
N PHE A 166 4.41 5.17 -13.99
CA PHE A 166 4.30 5.72 -12.63
C PHE A 166 5.53 6.57 -12.22
N TYR A 167 6.74 6.07 -12.46
CA TYR A 167 7.95 6.80 -12.13
C TYR A 167 8.15 8.06 -12.98
N GLN A 168 7.75 8.02 -14.25
CA GLN A 168 7.75 9.19 -15.11
C GLN A 168 6.75 10.23 -14.63
N TYR A 169 5.56 9.79 -14.25
CA TYR A 169 4.53 10.65 -13.69
C TYR A 169 5.01 11.37 -12.42
N ILE A 170 5.60 10.64 -11.47
CA ILE A 170 6.17 11.24 -10.26
C ILE A 170 7.30 12.20 -10.60
N GLN A 171 8.13 11.89 -11.59
CA GLN A 171 9.22 12.80 -12.01
C GLN A 171 8.69 14.09 -12.64
N ALA A 172 7.66 13.99 -13.48
CA ALA A 172 7.02 15.15 -14.09
C ALA A 172 6.26 16.02 -13.06
N ALA A 173 5.69 15.37 -12.02
CA ALA A 173 4.97 16.04 -10.94
C ALA A 173 5.88 16.49 -9.77
N ARG A 174 7.19 16.41 -9.89
CA ARG A 174 8.16 16.75 -8.81
C ARG A 174 7.96 18.14 -8.22
N ASP A 175 7.57 19.11 -9.02
CA ASP A 175 7.32 20.47 -8.56
C ASP A 175 6.01 20.58 -7.76
N GLN A 176 5.10 19.62 -7.92
CA GLN A 176 3.82 19.53 -7.21
C GLN A 176 3.87 18.58 -5.99
N GLN A 177 5.03 18.01 -5.68
CA GLN A 177 5.26 17.15 -4.50
C GLN A 177 4.27 15.96 -4.38
N MET A 178 4.01 15.26 -5.48
CA MET A 178 3.02 14.19 -5.50
C MET A 178 3.64 12.81 -5.21
N ILE A 179 3.83 12.51 -3.93
CA ILE A 179 4.08 11.15 -3.46
C ILE A 179 2.74 10.54 -3.06
N PRO A 180 2.41 9.31 -3.49
CA PRO A 180 1.16 8.66 -3.10
C PRO A 180 1.15 8.41 -1.58
N SER A 181 -0.01 8.59 -0.96
CA SER A 181 -0.23 8.31 0.46
C SER A 181 -1.52 7.53 0.67
N ARG A 182 -1.78 7.08 1.89
CA ARG A 182 -3.06 6.42 2.23
C ARG A 182 -4.26 7.33 1.98
N LEU A 183 -4.10 8.64 2.14
CA LEU A 183 -5.15 9.64 1.91
C LEU A 183 -5.25 10.06 0.44
N ASN A 184 -4.13 10.07 -0.28
CA ASN A 184 -4.08 10.43 -1.69
C ASN A 184 -3.50 9.28 -2.53
N ARG A 185 -4.36 8.35 -2.94
CA ARG A 185 -4.01 7.19 -3.76
C ARG A 185 -4.19 7.46 -5.25
N PHE A 186 -3.64 8.57 -5.74
CA PHE A 186 -3.72 8.90 -7.17
C PHE A 186 -3.16 7.78 -8.07
N CYS A 187 -2.20 6.99 -7.56
CA CYS A 187 -1.67 5.83 -8.27
C CYS A 187 -2.78 4.79 -8.59
N CYS A 188 -3.71 4.53 -7.67
CA CYS A 188 -4.86 3.68 -7.96
C CYS A 188 -5.78 4.31 -9.00
N GLN A 189 -6.03 5.61 -8.88
CA GLN A 189 -6.92 6.34 -9.77
C GLN A 189 -6.37 6.37 -11.21
N TYR A 190 -5.10 6.77 -11.40
CA TYR A 190 -4.53 6.98 -12.74
C TYR A 190 -4.00 5.71 -13.40
N PHE A 191 -3.59 4.71 -12.61
CA PHE A 191 -2.96 3.50 -13.13
C PHE A 191 -3.80 2.22 -12.98
N LYS A 192 -5.02 2.30 -12.39
CA LYS A 192 -5.95 1.17 -12.26
C LYS A 192 -7.38 1.53 -12.66
N GLU A 193 -7.98 2.52 -11.98
CA GLU A 193 -9.41 2.79 -12.11
C GLU A 193 -9.74 3.47 -13.43
N ARG A 194 -9.10 4.60 -13.74
CA ARG A 194 -9.31 5.35 -14.98
C ARG A 194 -8.98 4.53 -16.25
N PRO A 195 -7.87 3.76 -16.30
CA PRO A 195 -7.61 2.91 -17.45
C PRO A 195 -8.74 1.92 -17.73
N THR A 196 -9.28 1.27 -16.70
CA THR A 196 -10.43 0.36 -16.85
C THR A 196 -11.66 1.10 -17.38
N ILE A 197 -11.95 2.28 -16.82
CA ILE A 197 -13.10 3.10 -17.25
C ILE A 197 -12.96 3.57 -18.71
N ALA A 198 -11.75 3.94 -19.13
CA ALA A 198 -11.48 4.41 -20.48
C ALA A 198 -11.39 3.28 -21.51
N PHE A 199 -11.08 2.06 -21.08
CA PHE A 199 -10.91 0.91 -21.96
C PHE A 199 -12.24 0.40 -22.50
N PHE A 200 -13.26 0.31 -21.65
CA PHE A 200 -14.58 -0.17 -22.04
C PHE A 200 -15.45 0.99 -22.52
N ARG A 201 -16.26 0.73 -23.54
CA ARG A 201 -17.18 1.73 -24.07
C ARG A 201 -18.19 2.16 -23.00
N GLU A 202 -18.61 3.42 -23.06
CA GLU A 202 -19.53 4.00 -22.07
C GLU A 202 -20.92 3.35 -22.08
N ASP A 203 -21.38 2.98 -23.28
CA ASP A 203 -22.68 2.35 -23.55
C ASP A 203 -22.68 0.82 -23.34
N SER A 204 -21.53 0.22 -22.99
CA SER A 204 -21.47 -1.22 -22.75
C SER A 204 -22.13 -1.60 -21.42
N LYS A 205 -22.85 -2.72 -21.44
CA LYS A 205 -23.38 -3.35 -20.23
C LYS A 205 -22.36 -4.38 -19.73
N ILE A 206 -21.79 -4.18 -18.55
CA ILE A 206 -20.73 -5.06 -18.03
C ILE A 206 -21.08 -5.61 -16.66
N LEU A 207 -20.84 -6.90 -16.49
CA LEU A 207 -20.81 -7.59 -15.22
C LEU A 207 -19.35 -7.94 -14.89
N PHE A 208 -18.77 -7.28 -13.91
CA PHE A 208 -17.44 -7.60 -13.40
C PHE A 208 -17.51 -8.73 -12.37
N LEU A 209 -16.67 -9.75 -12.54
CA LEU A 209 -16.41 -10.74 -11.49
C LEU A 209 -15.20 -10.26 -10.68
N MET A 210 -15.39 -10.08 -9.36
CA MET A 210 -14.34 -9.53 -8.49
C MET A 210 -14.15 -10.38 -7.24
N GLY A 211 -12.88 -10.68 -6.93
CA GLY A 211 -12.48 -11.44 -5.74
C GLY A 211 -12.37 -10.59 -4.47
N MET A 212 -13.34 -9.70 -4.21
CA MET A 212 -13.37 -8.93 -2.96
C MET A 212 -14.06 -9.72 -1.85
N ARG A 213 -13.48 -9.68 -0.64
CA ARG A 213 -13.99 -10.42 0.52
C ARG A 213 -14.29 -9.49 1.70
N ASN A 214 -15.29 -9.84 2.50
CA ASN A 214 -15.72 -9.08 3.67
C ASN A 214 -14.58 -8.82 4.66
N GLN A 215 -13.73 -9.80 4.88
CA GLN A 215 -12.65 -9.73 5.87
C GLN A 215 -11.48 -8.82 5.48
N GLU A 216 -11.39 -8.35 4.25
CA GLU A 216 -10.24 -7.55 3.82
C GLU A 216 -10.22 -6.12 4.39
N SER A 217 -11.38 -5.57 4.73
CA SER A 217 -11.48 -4.27 5.40
C SER A 217 -12.91 -4.00 5.89
N GLN A 218 -13.04 -3.14 6.91
CA GLN A 218 -14.33 -2.67 7.42
C GLN A 218 -15.23 -2.07 6.30
N ARG A 219 -14.64 -1.36 5.32
CA ARG A 219 -15.40 -0.86 4.18
C ARG A 219 -15.96 -1.98 3.30
N ARG A 220 -15.17 -3.08 3.08
CA ARG A 220 -15.62 -4.19 2.24
C ARG A 220 -16.66 -5.06 2.91
N SER A 221 -16.70 -5.09 4.23
CA SER A 221 -17.74 -5.83 4.97
C SER A 221 -19.15 -5.28 4.76
N THR A 222 -19.27 -4.01 4.29
CA THR A 222 -20.57 -3.40 3.97
C THR A 222 -21.04 -3.63 2.54
N TYR A 223 -20.22 -4.29 1.69
CA TYR A 223 -20.62 -4.55 0.30
C TYR A 223 -21.57 -5.75 0.25
N GLU A 224 -22.54 -5.67 -0.64
CA GLU A 224 -23.44 -6.78 -0.97
C GLU A 224 -22.81 -7.68 -2.04
N ASP A 225 -23.43 -8.84 -2.31
CA ASP A 225 -22.96 -9.76 -3.35
C ASP A 225 -22.92 -9.12 -4.74
N VAL A 226 -23.88 -8.23 -5.00
CA VAL A 226 -23.89 -7.37 -6.20
C VAL A 226 -23.56 -5.95 -5.78
N TRP A 227 -22.53 -5.40 -6.37
CA TRP A 227 -22.00 -4.11 -5.98
C TRP A 227 -21.82 -3.18 -7.20
N LYS A 228 -22.08 -1.89 -7.01
CA LYS A 228 -21.82 -0.84 -8.00
C LYS A 228 -20.79 0.14 -7.46
N ASN A 229 -19.80 0.49 -8.27
CA ASN A 229 -18.81 1.49 -7.90
C ASN A 229 -19.28 2.88 -8.33
N ASP A 230 -19.37 3.81 -7.39
CA ASP A 230 -19.78 5.21 -7.66
C ASP A 230 -18.93 5.89 -8.75
N LYS A 231 -17.67 5.47 -8.89
CA LYS A 231 -16.74 5.98 -9.92
C LYS A 231 -17.11 5.57 -11.35
N TRP A 232 -18.00 4.60 -11.52
CA TRP A 232 -18.50 4.21 -12.83
C TRP A 232 -19.54 5.19 -13.38
N GLY A 233 -20.07 6.09 -12.54
CA GLY A 233 -21.04 7.11 -12.91
C GLY A 233 -22.32 6.49 -13.46
N SER A 234 -22.80 6.99 -14.61
CA SER A 234 -24.02 6.52 -15.28
C SER A 234 -23.89 5.20 -16.01
N ARG A 235 -22.68 4.61 -16.13
CA ARG A 235 -22.46 3.34 -16.85
C ARG A 235 -23.29 2.21 -16.26
N ASP A 236 -23.84 1.39 -17.13
CA ASP A 236 -24.59 0.20 -16.73
C ASP A 236 -23.62 -0.97 -16.41
N TRP A 237 -22.78 -0.73 -15.41
CA TRP A 237 -21.76 -1.64 -14.90
C TRP A 237 -22.09 -2.06 -13.48
N ILE A 238 -22.01 -3.36 -13.22
CA ILE A 238 -22.19 -3.95 -11.89
C ILE A 238 -21.07 -4.94 -11.63
N ALA A 239 -20.84 -5.30 -10.39
CA ALA A 239 -19.91 -6.35 -10.01
C ALA A 239 -20.62 -7.42 -9.18
N LEU A 240 -20.29 -8.67 -9.44
CA LEU A 240 -20.63 -9.81 -8.61
C LEU A 240 -19.40 -10.20 -7.77
N LEU A 241 -19.59 -10.45 -6.48
CA LEU A 241 -18.57 -10.83 -5.51
C LEU A 241 -18.75 -12.29 -5.09
N PRO A 242 -18.32 -13.27 -5.91
CA PRO A 242 -18.69 -14.68 -5.70
C PRO A 242 -18.13 -15.28 -4.41
N ILE A 243 -16.97 -14.78 -3.96
CA ILE A 243 -16.25 -15.26 -2.78
C ILE A 243 -16.29 -14.25 -1.62
N ARG A 244 -17.34 -13.40 -1.58
CA ARG A 244 -17.47 -12.34 -0.57
C ARG A 244 -17.36 -12.84 0.86
N GLU A 245 -17.99 -13.99 1.13
CA GLU A 245 -18.03 -14.62 2.47
C GLU A 245 -16.79 -15.47 2.80
N TRP A 246 -15.94 -15.77 1.81
CA TRP A 246 -14.79 -16.63 2.03
C TRP A 246 -13.75 -15.95 2.94
N THR A 247 -13.18 -16.75 3.84
CA THR A 247 -12.01 -16.34 4.61
C THR A 247 -10.76 -16.38 3.76
N GLU A 248 -9.68 -15.77 4.24
CA GLU A 248 -8.38 -15.95 3.57
C GLU A 248 -7.91 -17.40 3.58
N PHE A 249 -8.26 -18.13 4.62
CA PHE A 249 -7.93 -19.55 4.74
C PHE A 249 -8.69 -20.38 3.70
N ASP A 250 -9.97 -20.11 3.46
CA ASP A 250 -10.76 -20.78 2.43
C ASP A 250 -10.17 -20.60 1.03
N VAL A 251 -9.73 -19.39 0.72
CA VAL A 251 -9.04 -19.09 -0.56
C VAL A 251 -7.79 -19.94 -0.72
N TRP A 252 -6.98 -20.08 0.34
CA TRP A 252 -5.77 -20.88 0.29
C TRP A 252 -6.04 -22.39 0.27
N LEU A 253 -7.03 -22.87 1.03
CA LEU A 253 -7.46 -24.27 0.95
C LEU A 253 -7.89 -24.63 -0.47
N TYR A 254 -8.69 -23.77 -1.09
CA TYR A 254 -9.15 -23.97 -2.47
C TYR A 254 -7.98 -23.99 -3.47
N ILE A 255 -7.05 -23.05 -3.36
CA ILE A 255 -5.85 -22.99 -4.20
C ILE A 255 -5.03 -24.28 -4.07
N LEU A 256 -4.80 -24.74 -2.86
CA LEU A 256 -4.01 -25.96 -2.60
C LEU A 256 -4.76 -27.24 -3.04
N ALA A 257 -6.07 -27.32 -2.76
CA ALA A 257 -6.89 -28.49 -3.12
C ALA A 257 -6.95 -28.72 -4.64
N TYR A 258 -7.05 -27.63 -5.41
CA TYR A 258 -7.15 -27.70 -6.87
C TYR A 258 -5.84 -27.38 -7.59
N ASN A 259 -4.74 -27.27 -6.84
CA ASN A 259 -3.39 -26.96 -7.37
C ASN A 259 -3.39 -25.76 -8.34
N LEU A 260 -4.10 -24.69 -7.95
CA LEU A 260 -4.15 -23.48 -8.76
C LEU A 260 -2.79 -22.79 -8.78
N GLU A 261 -2.43 -22.26 -9.94
CA GLU A 261 -1.20 -21.49 -10.05
C GLU A 261 -1.28 -20.20 -9.22
N ILE A 262 -0.22 -19.90 -8.48
CA ILE A 262 -0.10 -18.71 -7.64
C ILE A 262 1.02 -17.80 -8.11
N ASN A 263 0.84 -16.50 -7.87
CA ASN A 263 1.91 -15.54 -8.09
C ASN A 263 3.08 -15.81 -7.14
N PRO A 264 4.33 -15.90 -7.64
CA PRO A 264 5.51 -16.22 -6.82
C PRO A 264 5.71 -15.32 -5.60
N LYS A 265 5.17 -14.10 -5.61
CA LYS A 265 5.22 -13.21 -4.44
C LYS A 265 4.67 -13.84 -3.16
N TYR A 266 3.65 -14.70 -3.27
CA TYR A 266 3.13 -15.40 -2.10
C TYR A 266 4.14 -16.35 -1.49
N LYS A 267 4.96 -17.01 -2.33
CA LYS A 267 6.05 -17.87 -1.85
C LYS A 267 7.15 -17.08 -1.15
N TYR A 268 7.28 -15.80 -1.49
CA TYR A 268 8.25 -14.86 -0.90
C TYR A 268 7.80 -14.29 0.45
N GLY A 269 6.62 -14.65 0.95
CA GLY A 269 6.09 -14.20 2.24
C GLY A 269 5.17 -12.98 2.16
N TYR A 270 4.80 -12.51 0.97
CA TYR A 270 3.83 -11.43 0.83
C TYR A 270 2.41 -11.94 1.07
N ASP A 271 1.60 -11.17 1.78
CA ASP A 271 0.19 -11.43 2.02
C ASP A 271 -0.70 -11.10 0.81
N ARG A 272 -0.17 -10.27 -0.10
CA ARG A 272 -0.85 -9.82 -1.32
C ARG A 272 0.14 -9.51 -2.43
N VAL A 273 -0.28 -9.70 -3.66
CA VAL A 273 0.54 -9.35 -4.83
C VAL A 273 0.77 -7.84 -4.90
N GLY A 274 -0.28 -7.05 -4.70
CA GLY A 274 -0.19 -5.58 -4.77
C GLY A 274 0.23 -5.07 -6.14
N CYS A 275 0.53 -3.79 -6.22
CA CYS A 275 1.00 -3.13 -7.43
C CYS A 275 2.46 -2.65 -7.33
N GLY A 276 3.30 -3.39 -6.62
CA GLY A 276 4.72 -3.06 -6.47
C GLY A 276 5.05 -2.26 -5.20
N ILE A 277 6.29 -1.77 -5.13
CA ILE A 277 6.93 -1.24 -3.91
C ILE A 277 6.34 0.10 -3.44
N ALA A 278 5.89 0.95 -4.34
CA ALA A 278 5.39 2.28 -4.02
C ALA A 278 3.94 2.30 -3.47
N CYS A 279 3.44 1.19 -2.95
CA CYS A 279 2.09 1.13 -2.41
C CYS A 279 2.04 1.68 -0.97
N PRO A 280 1.30 2.78 -0.70
CA PRO A 280 1.24 3.36 0.65
C PRO A 280 0.52 2.47 1.68
N ASN A 281 -0.16 1.40 1.25
CA ASN A 281 -0.81 0.44 2.15
C ASN A 281 0.14 -0.67 2.63
N TYR A 282 1.41 -0.63 2.26
CA TYR A 282 2.39 -1.59 2.71
C TYR A 282 2.78 -1.38 4.18
N THR A 283 3.16 -2.47 4.83
CA THR A 283 3.64 -2.50 6.22
C THR A 283 5.16 -2.42 6.27
N LYS A 284 5.73 -2.24 7.47
CA LYS A 284 7.19 -2.38 7.67
C LYS A 284 7.70 -3.74 7.18
N TYR A 285 6.92 -4.78 7.45
CA TYR A 285 7.26 -6.14 7.03
C TYR A 285 7.40 -6.24 5.50
N THR A 286 6.45 -5.66 4.76
CA THR A 286 6.56 -5.60 3.30
C THR A 286 7.82 -4.87 2.83
N TRP A 287 8.25 -3.82 3.55
CA TRP A 287 9.51 -3.12 3.25
C TRP A 287 10.74 -4.02 3.38
N VAL A 288 10.76 -4.91 4.39
CA VAL A 288 11.86 -5.88 4.54
C VAL A 288 11.88 -6.88 3.40
N LEU A 289 10.71 -7.40 3.03
CA LEU A 289 10.58 -8.29 1.86
C LEU A 289 11.03 -7.60 0.57
N ASP A 290 10.61 -6.34 0.35
CA ASP A 290 11.01 -5.56 -0.83
C ASP A 290 12.52 -5.30 -0.87
N LYS A 291 13.16 -5.02 0.29
CA LYS A 291 14.61 -4.88 0.40
C LYS A 291 15.34 -6.15 -0.04
N TYR A 292 14.83 -7.31 0.34
CA TYR A 292 15.43 -8.60 0.05
C TYR A 292 15.16 -9.08 -1.38
N TRP A 293 13.88 -9.10 -1.79
CA TRP A 293 13.47 -9.70 -3.07
C TRP A 293 13.60 -8.75 -4.26
N TYR A 294 13.44 -7.43 -4.05
CA TYR A 294 13.42 -6.41 -5.11
C TYR A 294 14.37 -5.24 -4.81
N PRO A 295 15.66 -5.48 -4.51
CA PRO A 295 16.58 -4.43 -4.01
C PRO A 295 16.74 -3.25 -4.95
N LYS A 296 16.70 -3.48 -6.28
CA LYS A 296 16.80 -2.39 -7.27
C LYS A 296 15.59 -1.44 -7.21
N MET A 297 14.37 -1.99 -7.13
CA MET A 297 13.14 -1.22 -7.03
C MET A 297 13.05 -0.52 -5.67
N TYR A 298 13.38 -1.23 -4.58
CA TYR A 298 13.44 -0.71 -3.22
C TYR A 298 14.38 0.51 -3.13
N ASN A 299 15.61 0.40 -3.63
CA ASN A 299 16.58 1.49 -3.60
C ASN A 299 16.17 2.67 -4.49
N ARG A 300 15.53 2.41 -5.64
CA ARG A 300 14.96 3.48 -6.48
C ARG A 300 13.88 4.25 -5.73
N TRP A 301 12.96 3.56 -5.06
CA TRP A 301 11.87 4.20 -4.32
C TRP A 301 12.39 4.98 -3.11
N ARG A 302 13.33 4.43 -2.38
CA ARG A 302 13.99 5.13 -1.26
C ARG A 302 14.64 6.45 -1.71
N ARG A 303 15.31 6.48 -2.85
CA ARG A 303 15.89 7.72 -3.41
C ARG A 303 14.80 8.75 -3.70
N ILE A 304 13.70 8.34 -4.33
CA ILE A 304 12.57 9.24 -4.60
C ILE A 304 11.99 9.82 -3.31
N LEU A 305 11.79 8.99 -2.28
CA LEU A 305 11.30 9.44 -0.99
C LEU A 305 12.28 10.39 -0.28
N ARG A 306 13.58 10.10 -0.35
CA ARG A 306 14.62 10.99 0.19
C ARG A 306 14.61 12.34 -0.51
N ASP A 307 14.54 12.35 -1.84
CA ASP A 307 14.49 13.57 -2.64
C ASP A 307 13.23 14.40 -2.30
N ASP A 308 12.07 13.75 -2.17
CA ASP A 308 10.84 14.41 -1.74
C ASP A 308 10.95 14.98 -0.33
N PHE A 309 11.55 14.23 0.60
CA PHE A 309 11.76 14.65 1.97
C PHE A 309 12.58 15.95 2.03
N ILE A 310 13.73 15.96 1.33
CA ILE A 310 14.65 17.06 1.31
C ILE A 310 14.03 18.29 0.63
N LYS A 311 13.51 18.12 -0.59
CA LYS A 311 12.90 19.21 -1.37
C LYS A 311 11.73 19.87 -0.67
N SER A 312 10.92 19.06 0.02
CA SER A 312 9.74 19.52 0.75
C SER A 312 10.05 19.97 2.18
N ASN A 313 11.31 19.88 2.62
CA ASN A 313 11.74 20.19 3.99
C ASN A 313 10.87 19.49 5.04
N LYS A 314 10.75 18.15 4.91
CA LYS A 314 9.85 17.36 5.75
C LYS A 314 10.28 17.33 7.23
N TRP A 315 11.56 17.58 7.55
CA TRP A 315 11.99 17.78 8.94
C TRP A 315 11.06 18.73 9.67
N LEU A 316 10.82 19.86 9.02
CA LEU A 316 10.07 20.96 9.61
C LEU A 316 8.55 20.77 9.54
N ILE A 317 8.06 20.02 8.55
CA ILE A 317 6.61 19.78 8.35
C ILE A 317 6.13 18.61 9.20
N MET A 318 6.95 17.55 9.30
CA MET A 318 6.54 16.28 9.89
C MET A 318 7.24 15.96 11.21
N ASN A 319 8.25 16.73 11.60
CA ASN A 319 9.08 16.45 12.78
C ASN A 319 9.63 15.02 12.81
N CYS A 320 10.14 14.54 11.69
CA CYS A 320 10.72 13.21 11.56
C CYS A 320 12.06 13.28 10.83
N THR A 321 12.90 12.27 11.05
CA THR A 321 14.16 12.09 10.30
C THR A 321 13.87 11.56 8.90
N ILE A 322 14.87 11.62 8.00
CA ILE A 322 14.80 11.01 6.67
C ILE A 322 14.46 9.51 6.78
N ASN A 323 15.10 8.81 7.71
CA ASN A 323 14.88 7.38 7.87
C ASN A 323 13.45 7.07 8.36
N GLU A 324 12.94 7.80 9.32
CA GLU A 324 11.55 7.67 9.80
C GLU A 324 10.55 7.99 8.69
N TYR A 325 10.83 9.00 7.85
CA TYR A 325 9.99 9.30 6.71
C TYR A 325 9.96 8.14 5.71
N ILE A 326 11.11 7.68 5.28
CA ILE A 326 11.23 6.61 4.28
C ILE A 326 10.60 5.31 4.77
N THR A 327 10.78 4.94 6.03
CA THR A 327 10.32 3.64 6.55
C THR A 327 8.83 3.63 6.92
N LYS A 328 8.24 4.78 7.27
CA LYS A 328 6.88 4.81 7.80
C LYS A 328 6.06 6.04 7.41
N ALA A 329 6.62 7.25 7.59
CA ALA A 329 5.81 8.46 7.62
C ALA A 329 5.29 8.90 6.23
N TRP A 330 5.98 8.56 5.14
CA TRP A 330 5.59 8.94 3.78
C TRP A 330 4.19 8.43 3.39
N SER A 331 3.81 7.26 3.87
CA SER A 331 2.54 6.62 3.52
C SER A 331 1.33 7.12 4.33
N GLY A 332 1.54 8.07 5.23
CA GLY A 332 0.53 8.58 6.16
C GLY A 332 0.77 8.14 7.61
N GLY A 333 2.05 7.97 7.99
CA GLY A 333 2.47 7.67 9.35
C GLY A 333 2.28 8.85 10.31
N VAL A 334 2.60 8.63 11.58
CA VAL A 334 2.36 9.56 12.68
C VAL A 334 3.23 10.82 12.53
N PHE A 335 2.58 11.98 12.49
CA PHE A 335 3.24 13.27 12.66
C PHE A 335 3.47 13.50 14.16
N ARG A 336 4.71 13.81 14.54
CA ARG A 336 4.97 14.30 15.90
C ARG A 336 4.58 15.77 16.01
N SER A 337 4.04 16.15 17.15
CA SER A 337 3.75 17.56 17.45
C SER A 337 5.02 18.37 17.65
N THR A 338 6.08 17.74 18.19
CA THR A 338 7.39 18.34 18.48
C THR A 338 8.50 17.50 17.85
N PRO A 339 9.63 18.12 17.45
CA PRO A 339 10.80 17.40 16.96
C PRO A 339 11.51 16.67 18.12
N THR A 340 12.20 15.59 17.80
CA THR A 340 13.19 14.99 18.69
C THR A 340 14.56 15.65 18.46
N ASP A 341 15.50 15.46 19.37
CA ASP A 341 16.87 15.94 19.18
C ASP A 341 17.49 15.36 17.90
N ALA A 342 17.25 14.08 17.60
CA ALA A 342 17.70 13.45 16.36
C ALA A 342 17.22 14.19 15.09
N VAL A 343 15.98 14.66 15.09
CA VAL A 343 15.41 15.44 13.97
C VAL A 343 16.10 16.80 13.85
N ILE A 344 16.37 17.46 14.98
CA ILE A 344 17.03 18.76 15.03
C ILE A 344 18.48 18.63 14.55
N HIS A 345 19.19 17.61 15.02
CA HIS A 345 20.58 17.35 14.64
C HIS A 345 20.69 17.02 13.15
N GLU A 346 19.85 16.12 12.61
CA GLU A 346 19.85 15.78 11.18
C GLU A 346 19.53 17.01 10.31
N PHE A 347 18.58 17.85 10.74
CA PHE A 347 18.28 19.10 10.02
C PHE A 347 19.44 20.10 10.09
N ALA A 348 20.08 20.26 11.25
CA ALA A 348 21.24 21.14 11.44
C ALA A 348 22.41 20.71 10.56
N GLU A 349 22.75 19.43 10.56
CA GLU A 349 23.80 18.85 9.72
C GLU A 349 23.52 19.07 8.23
N TYR A 350 22.30 18.75 7.78
CA TYR A 350 21.92 18.90 6.38
C TYR A 350 21.91 20.36 5.90
N SER A 351 21.47 21.29 6.76
CA SER A 351 21.37 22.72 6.44
C SER A 351 22.64 23.52 6.68
N GLY A 352 23.67 22.92 7.27
CA GLY A 352 24.90 23.60 7.68
C GLY A 352 24.71 24.62 8.80
N LEU A 353 23.66 24.45 9.62
CA LEU A 353 23.33 25.37 10.71
C LEU A 353 23.88 24.87 12.05
N GLN A 354 24.24 25.81 12.94
CA GLN A 354 24.46 25.48 14.35
C GLN A 354 23.18 24.96 14.98
N ILE A 355 23.29 24.02 15.94
CA ILE A 355 22.15 23.34 16.55
C ILE A 355 21.15 24.32 17.17
N ASP A 356 21.65 25.35 17.87
CA ASP A 356 20.79 26.37 18.50
C ASP A 356 20.03 27.20 17.46
N VAL A 357 20.61 27.45 16.32
CA VAL A 357 19.94 28.10 15.20
C VAL A 357 18.89 27.14 14.61
N ALA A 358 19.25 25.87 14.39
CA ALA A 358 18.32 24.86 13.89
C ALA A 358 17.10 24.68 14.79
N LYS A 359 17.26 24.65 16.12
CA LYS A 359 16.17 24.59 17.09
C LYS A 359 15.13 25.69 16.91
N ARG A 360 15.53 26.88 16.56
CA ARG A 360 14.62 28.02 16.31
C ARG A 360 13.66 27.75 15.16
N TYR A 361 14.08 26.99 14.15
CA TYR A 361 13.22 26.59 13.01
C TYR A 361 12.06 25.68 13.42
N PHE A 362 12.17 24.96 14.50
CA PHE A 362 11.12 24.08 15.00
C PHE A 362 10.14 24.78 15.96
N ASN A 363 10.55 25.82 16.65
CA ASN A 363 9.75 26.56 17.63
C ASN A 363 8.96 27.72 17.01
N ARG A 364 8.26 27.47 15.90
CA ARG A 364 7.61 28.46 15.07
C ARG A 364 6.12 28.52 15.30
N TYR A 365 5.72 29.40 16.17
CA TYR A 365 4.32 29.77 16.32
C TYR A 365 4.11 31.19 15.82
N CYS A 366 2.86 31.50 15.41
CA CYS A 366 2.55 32.86 15.00
C CYS A 366 2.72 33.82 16.17
N ALA A 367 3.63 34.77 16.05
CA ALA A 367 3.94 35.77 17.10
C ALA A 367 2.71 36.62 17.48
N ASN A 368 1.73 36.77 16.58
CA ASN A 368 0.47 37.45 16.87
C ASN A 368 -0.55 36.57 17.61
N GLY A 369 -0.13 35.47 18.25
CA GLY A 369 -0.99 34.62 19.06
C GLY A 369 -2.15 33.95 18.33
N CYS A 370 -2.04 33.78 16.99
CA CYS A 370 -3.09 33.10 16.24
C CYS A 370 -3.27 31.66 16.71
N LEU A 371 -4.52 31.19 16.72
CA LEU A 371 -4.88 29.82 17.04
C LEU A 371 -5.20 29.03 15.76
N ASP A 372 -5.00 27.73 15.81
CA ASP A 372 -5.45 26.78 14.77
C ASP A 372 -6.95 26.43 14.96
N THR A 373 -7.47 25.55 14.10
CA THR A 373 -8.89 25.11 14.14
C THR A 373 -9.25 24.34 15.43
N ARG A 374 -8.25 23.86 16.18
CA ARG A 374 -8.42 23.17 17.48
C ARG A 374 -8.12 24.08 18.67
N ARG A 375 -8.03 25.39 18.45
CA ARG A 375 -7.69 26.40 19.46
C ARG A 375 -6.30 26.25 20.10
N ASN A 376 -5.38 25.52 19.45
CA ASN A 376 -3.98 25.49 19.87
C ASN A 376 -3.20 26.65 19.23
N PRO A 377 -2.06 27.07 19.81
CA PRO A 377 -1.18 28.05 19.17
C PRO A 377 -0.84 27.64 17.74
N LYS A 378 -1.07 28.56 16.79
CA LYS A 378 -0.95 28.28 15.36
C LYS A 378 0.51 28.14 14.96
N ARG A 379 0.95 26.89 14.76
CA ARG A 379 2.29 26.58 14.26
C ARG A 379 2.37 26.84 12.75
N ILE A 380 3.46 27.44 12.32
CA ILE A 380 3.74 27.69 10.91
C ILE A 380 4.43 26.47 10.31
N LYS A 381 3.71 25.75 9.43
CA LYS A 381 4.18 24.50 8.81
C LYS A 381 4.57 24.67 7.33
N SER A 382 4.07 25.73 6.67
CA SER A 382 4.30 25.96 5.25
C SER A 382 5.73 26.43 5.00
N LYS A 383 6.46 25.70 4.12
CA LYS A 383 7.81 26.08 3.67
C LYS A 383 7.83 27.51 3.11
N GLU A 384 6.86 27.84 2.26
CA GLU A 384 6.77 29.17 1.63
C GLU A 384 6.56 30.28 2.66
N VAL A 385 5.70 30.05 3.67
CA VAL A 385 5.48 31.01 4.74
C VAL A 385 6.73 31.20 5.58
N LEU A 386 7.45 30.13 5.84
CA LEU A 386 8.71 30.19 6.58
C LEU A 386 9.79 30.92 5.79
N ALA A 387 9.96 30.52 4.52
CA ALA A 387 10.89 31.16 3.63
C ALA A 387 10.62 32.67 3.53
N MET A 388 9.35 33.05 3.45
CA MET A 388 8.95 34.45 3.39
C MET A 388 9.27 35.18 4.70
N ASN A 389 8.98 34.61 5.88
CA ASN A 389 9.37 35.22 7.16
C ASN A 389 10.91 35.45 7.21
N MET A 390 11.69 34.43 6.86
CA MET A 390 13.16 34.55 6.86
C MET A 390 13.69 35.55 5.82
N LYS A 391 13.00 35.69 4.69
CA LYS A 391 13.36 36.67 3.66
C LYS A 391 13.07 38.10 4.12
N MET A 392 11.96 38.31 4.82
CA MET A 392 11.51 39.64 5.26
C MET A 392 12.17 40.08 6.56
N PHE A 393 12.34 39.15 7.52
CA PHE A 393 12.87 39.46 8.86
C PHE A 393 14.31 38.99 9.10
N GLY A 394 14.95 38.41 8.06
CA GLY A 394 16.29 37.85 8.15
C GLY A 394 16.32 36.36 8.48
N ARG A 395 17.40 35.69 8.05
CA ARG A 395 17.55 34.20 8.22
C ARG A 395 17.63 33.77 9.69
N ALA A 396 18.06 34.65 10.58
CA ALA A 396 18.18 34.39 12.02
C ALA A 396 16.94 34.78 12.82
N THR A 397 15.83 35.13 12.14
CA THR A 397 14.61 35.56 12.83
C THR A 397 14.04 34.46 13.73
N ASP A 398 13.61 34.85 14.90
CA ASP A 398 12.76 34.05 15.82
C ASP A 398 11.31 34.55 15.83
N HIS A 399 11.04 35.65 15.11
CA HIS A 399 9.73 36.25 14.96
C HIS A 399 9.04 35.70 13.72
N PHE A 400 8.15 34.75 13.89
CA PHE A 400 7.43 34.12 12.79
C PHE A 400 5.96 34.52 12.78
N LEU A 401 5.44 34.91 11.61
CA LEU A 401 4.04 35.23 11.39
C LEU A 401 3.40 34.17 10.49
N CYS A 402 2.16 33.76 10.78
CA CYS A 402 1.40 32.92 9.84
C CYS A 402 1.08 33.71 8.57
N LYS A 403 0.74 33.05 7.45
CA LYS A 403 0.51 33.68 6.15
C LYS A 403 -0.40 34.91 6.27
N LYS A 404 -1.56 34.78 6.99
CA LYS A 404 -2.51 35.87 7.17
C LYS A 404 -1.90 37.08 7.88
N CYS A 405 -1.15 36.86 8.95
CA CYS A 405 -0.51 37.93 9.70
C CYS A 405 0.63 38.54 8.89
N LEU A 406 1.44 37.72 8.20
CA LEU A 406 2.55 38.21 7.38
C LEU A 406 2.05 39.02 6.19
N MET A 407 1.01 38.59 5.50
CA MET A 407 0.38 39.34 4.43
C MET A 407 -0.17 40.68 4.93
N LYS A 408 -0.82 40.69 6.10
CA LYS A 408 -1.30 41.94 6.74
C LYS A 408 -0.14 42.88 7.06
N GLU A 409 0.95 42.37 7.62
CA GLU A 409 2.15 43.14 7.97
C GLU A 409 2.82 43.74 6.73
N LEU A 410 2.84 43.00 5.61
CA LEU A 410 3.45 43.45 4.37
C LEU A 410 2.50 44.26 3.47
N GLY A 411 1.24 44.38 3.84
CA GLY A 411 0.22 45.05 3.02
C GLY A 411 -0.11 44.31 1.73
N TRP A 412 0.09 42.99 1.69
CA TRP A 412 -0.04 42.15 0.47
C TRP A 412 -1.41 41.46 0.42
N ASP A 413 -1.91 41.32 -0.81
CA ASP A 413 -3.00 40.40 -1.16
C ASP A 413 -2.47 39.02 -1.60
N ASP A 414 -3.38 38.09 -1.91
CA ASP A 414 -3.01 36.74 -2.36
C ASP A 414 -2.32 36.74 -3.74
N ALA A 415 -2.60 37.68 -4.61
CA ALA A 415 -1.96 37.79 -5.92
C ALA A 415 -0.49 38.24 -5.78
N GLN A 416 -0.26 39.26 -4.95
CA GLN A 416 1.08 39.75 -4.60
C GLN A 416 1.90 38.68 -3.89
N TRP A 417 1.29 37.94 -2.93
CA TRP A 417 1.95 36.79 -2.29
C TRP A 417 2.45 35.76 -3.32
N LYS A 418 1.58 35.32 -4.23
CA LYS A 418 1.92 34.34 -5.27
C LYS A 418 3.01 34.86 -6.21
N SER A 419 2.94 36.15 -6.56
CA SER A 419 3.95 36.80 -7.43
C SER A 419 5.32 36.80 -6.77
N HIS A 420 5.42 37.20 -5.50
CA HIS A 420 6.70 37.22 -4.77
C HIS A 420 7.27 35.81 -4.58
N VAL A 421 6.45 34.83 -4.20
CA VAL A 421 6.89 33.43 -4.08
C VAL A 421 7.45 32.92 -5.42
N ARG A 422 6.74 33.19 -6.53
CA ARG A 422 7.19 32.81 -7.87
C ARG A 422 8.51 33.51 -8.25
N GLY A 423 8.61 34.81 -7.96
CA GLY A 423 9.81 35.61 -8.22
C GLY A 423 11.03 35.06 -7.49
N PHE A 424 10.92 34.72 -6.20
CA PHE A 424 12.03 34.15 -5.44
C PHE A 424 12.43 32.76 -5.92
N LYS A 425 11.48 31.92 -6.33
CA LYS A 425 11.75 30.61 -6.93
C LYS A 425 12.50 30.73 -8.25
N LEU A 426 12.09 31.66 -9.12
CA LEU A 426 12.76 31.92 -10.40
C LEU A 426 14.20 32.47 -10.23
N GLN A 427 14.45 33.24 -9.18
CA GLN A 427 15.77 33.73 -8.81
C GLN A 427 16.66 32.64 -8.16
N GLY A 428 16.19 31.42 -8.03
CA GLY A 428 16.94 30.32 -7.39
C GLY A 428 17.18 30.54 -5.90
N CYS A 429 16.31 31.26 -5.21
CA CYS A 429 16.44 31.50 -3.77
C CYS A 429 16.39 30.19 -2.99
N SER A 430 17.48 29.85 -2.27
CA SER A 430 17.61 28.62 -1.51
C SER A 430 16.58 28.43 -0.36
N LEU A 431 15.86 29.47 0.01
CA LEU A 431 14.78 29.42 1.02
C LEU A 431 13.48 28.87 0.44
N PHE A 432 13.22 29.03 -0.84
CA PHE A 432 12.01 28.65 -1.56
C PHE A 432 12.24 27.42 -2.43
#